data_859a457f2373837f9469d2bdc260dac7
#
_entry.id   859a457f2373837f9469d2bdc260dac7
#
_cell.length_a   1.000
_cell.length_b   1.000
_cell.length_c   1.000
_cell.angle_alpha   90.00
_cell.angle_beta   90.00
_cell.angle_gamma   90.00
#
_symmetry.space_group_name_H-M   'P 1'
#
loop_
_entity.id
_entity.type
_entity.pdbx_description
1 polymer ?
#
loop_
_entity_poly.entity_id
_entity_poly.type
_entity_poly.pdbx_seq_one_letter_code
_entity_poly.pdbx_strand_id
1 'polypeptide(L)'
;MNKESFFLIFSAFGVFPVALAYGAFPSFSLPLLYNIEITSNNLSNVFRAIMGLYVAFNIFWVIGALNFSLRLSALWSLFIFYTGAGAGRVLSIVLDGSPDMIFILYLSLEIFGSAISFWLITVSYTHLTLPTIYSV
;
A
#
# COMPACT_ATOMS: atom_id res chain seq x y z
N MET A 1 3.48 -20.50 7.12
CA MET A 1 3.59 -19.30 6.25
C MET A 1 4.79 -18.49 6.72
N ASN A 2 5.68 -18.09 5.82
CA ASN A 2 6.83 -17.28 6.21
C ASN A 2 6.44 -15.81 6.46
N LYS A 3 7.37 -15.04 7.02
CA LYS A 3 7.10 -13.65 7.42
C LYS A 3 6.83 -12.72 6.24
N GLU A 4 7.45 -12.98 5.09
CA GLU A 4 7.23 -12.22 3.85
C GLU A 4 5.80 -12.40 3.33
N SER A 5 5.33 -13.64 3.23
CA SER A 5 3.96 -13.96 2.82
C SER A 5 2.94 -13.42 3.81
N PHE A 6 3.22 -13.56 5.11
CA PHE A 6 2.34 -13.02 6.15
C PHE A 6 2.20 -11.52 6.02
N PHE A 7 3.31 -10.80 5.85
CA PHE A 7 3.27 -9.35 5.75
C PHE A 7 2.56 -8.85 4.48
N LEU A 8 2.73 -9.55 3.34
CA LEU A 8 2.00 -9.25 2.10
C LEU A 8 0.50 -9.41 2.28
N ILE A 9 0.04 -10.50 2.89
CA ILE A 9 -1.38 -10.74 3.15
C ILE A 9 -1.92 -9.73 4.18
N PHE A 10 -1.18 -9.48 5.24
CA PHE A 10 -1.55 -8.50 6.27
C PHE A 10 -1.71 -7.10 5.67
N SER A 11 -0.77 -6.69 4.82
CA SER A 11 -0.86 -5.40 4.11
C SER A 11 -2.04 -5.35 3.15
N ALA A 12 -2.27 -6.40 2.38
CA ALA A 12 -3.42 -6.49 1.49
C ALA A 12 -4.73 -6.36 2.28
N PHE A 13 -4.83 -7.03 3.41
CA PHE A 13 -6.02 -6.99 4.27
C PHE A 13 -6.25 -5.60 4.88
N GLY A 14 -5.18 -4.88 5.22
CA GLY A 14 -5.26 -3.52 5.76
C GLY A 14 -5.57 -2.46 4.70
N VAL A 15 -5.02 -2.60 3.50
CA VAL A 15 -5.19 -1.62 2.41
C VAL A 15 -6.51 -1.81 1.66
N PHE A 16 -7.04 -3.02 1.59
CA PHE A 16 -8.28 -3.32 0.85
C PHE A 16 -9.49 -2.50 1.34
N PRO A 17 -9.78 -2.39 2.65
CA PRO A 17 -10.87 -1.53 3.12
C PRO A 17 -10.69 -0.05 2.75
N VAL A 18 -9.45 0.44 2.76
CA VAL A 18 -9.14 1.81 2.34
C VAL A 18 -9.45 2.01 0.86
N ALA A 19 -9.10 1.02 0.02
CA ALA A 19 -9.45 1.02 -1.39
C ALA A 19 -10.96 1.15 -1.60
N LEU A 20 -11.76 0.33 -0.91
CA LEU A 20 -13.21 0.37 -0.99
C LEU A 20 -13.78 1.71 -0.46
N ALA A 21 -13.19 2.25 0.61
CA ALA A 21 -13.60 3.54 1.15
C ALA A 21 -13.40 4.69 0.16
N TYR A 22 -12.40 4.62 -0.70
CA TYR A 22 -12.18 5.64 -1.72
C TYR A 22 -13.14 5.56 -2.89
N GLY A 23 -13.52 4.37 -3.36
CA GLY A 23 -14.16 4.28 -4.66
C GLY A 23 -15.37 3.36 -4.80
N ALA A 24 -15.72 2.52 -3.81
CA ALA A 24 -16.88 1.65 -3.92
C ALA A 24 -18.18 2.47 -3.94
N PHE A 25 -18.34 3.34 -2.95
CA PHE A 25 -19.47 4.24 -2.81
C PHE A 25 -18.96 5.64 -2.42
N PRO A 26 -18.31 6.38 -3.35
CA PRO A 26 -17.58 7.60 -2.99
C PRO A 26 -18.48 8.69 -2.40
N SER A 27 -19.70 8.83 -2.88
CA SER A 27 -20.66 9.82 -2.33
C SER A 27 -21.10 9.55 -0.90
N PHE A 28 -20.89 8.33 -0.40
CA PHE A 28 -21.21 7.94 0.97
C PHE A 28 -19.96 7.90 1.86
N SER A 29 -18.92 7.19 1.41
CA SER A 29 -17.74 6.92 2.24
C SER A 29 -16.80 8.13 2.37
N LEU A 30 -16.63 8.92 1.32
CA LEU A 30 -15.71 10.06 1.35
C LEU A 30 -16.16 11.18 2.29
N PRO A 31 -17.44 11.61 2.29
CA PRO A 31 -17.90 12.58 3.29
C PRO A 31 -17.84 12.02 4.72
N LEU A 32 -18.22 10.76 4.89
CA LEU A 32 -18.31 10.14 6.22
C LEU A 32 -16.93 9.95 6.87
N LEU A 33 -15.95 9.46 6.10
CA LEU A 33 -14.64 9.06 6.65
C LEU A 33 -13.58 10.14 6.50
N TYR A 34 -13.65 10.93 5.45
CA TYR A 34 -12.56 11.84 5.07
C TYR A 34 -12.99 13.30 4.95
N ASN A 35 -14.24 13.60 5.23
CA ASN A 35 -14.76 14.97 5.12
C ASN A 35 -14.59 15.56 3.70
N ILE A 36 -14.70 14.70 2.68
CA ILE A 36 -14.56 15.06 1.26
C ILE A 36 -15.91 14.91 0.58
N GLU A 37 -16.48 16.02 0.11
CA GLU A 37 -17.74 15.99 -0.64
C GLU A 37 -17.51 15.71 -2.12
N ILE A 38 -18.37 14.87 -2.71
CA ILE A 38 -18.35 14.56 -4.13
C ILE A 38 -19.23 15.59 -4.88
N THR A 39 -18.56 16.55 -5.49
CA THR A 39 -19.21 17.67 -6.19
C THR A 39 -19.37 17.44 -7.70
N SER A 40 -18.73 16.42 -8.25
CA SER A 40 -18.77 16.15 -9.70
C SER A 40 -18.49 14.68 -10.02
N ASN A 41 -18.93 14.25 -11.21
CA ASN A 41 -18.60 12.92 -11.75
C ASN A 41 -17.09 12.74 -11.97
N ASN A 42 -16.38 13.83 -12.28
CA ASN A 42 -14.92 13.77 -12.45
C ASN A 42 -14.21 13.37 -11.15
N LEU A 43 -14.68 13.90 -10.01
CA LEU A 43 -14.13 13.56 -8.71
C LEU A 43 -14.39 12.08 -8.36
N SER A 44 -15.62 11.60 -8.60
CA SER A 44 -15.93 10.16 -8.46
C SER A 44 -15.05 9.30 -9.35
N ASN A 45 -14.79 9.72 -10.58
CA ASN A 45 -13.92 8.99 -11.51
C ASN A 45 -12.48 8.87 -10.97
N VAL A 46 -11.92 9.95 -10.43
CA VAL A 46 -10.60 9.95 -9.83
C VAL A 46 -10.52 8.95 -8.66
N PHE A 47 -11.48 9.02 -7.74
CA PHE A 47 -11.48 8.11 -6.58
C PHE A 47 -11.72 6.64 -6.96
N ARG A 48 -12.54 6.37 -7.97
CA ARG A 48 -12.72 5.00 -8.49
C ARG A 48 -11.44 4.47 -9.17
N ALA A 49 -10.70 5.33 -9.86
CA ALA A 49 -9.40 4.96 -10.43
C ALA A 49 -8.38 4.65 -9.33
N ILE A 50 -8.35 5.44 -8.26
CA ILE A 50 -7.50 5.16 -7.08
C ILE A 50 -7.89 3.82 -6.46
N MET A 51 -9.18 3.55 -6.27
CA MET A 51 -9.66 2.25 -5.80
C MET A 51 -9.16 1.11 -6.69
N GLY A 52 -9.29 1.27 -8.01
CA GLY A 52 -8.83 0.25 -8.98
C GLY A 52 -7.35 -0.05 -8.86
N LEU A 53 -6.52 1.00 -8.74
CA LEU A 53 -5.08 0.83 -8.50
C LEU A 53 -4.80 0.10 -7.19
N TYR A 54 -5.45 0.47 -6.12
CA TYR A 54 -5.27 -0.16 -4.80
C TYR A 54 -5.67 -1.64 -4.83
N VAL A 55 -6.81 -1.94 -5.45
CA VAL A 55 -7.29 -3.33 -5.60
C VAL A 55 -6.31 -4.15 -6.44
N ALA A 56 -5.78 -3.59 -7.53
CA ALA A 56 -4.81 -4.28 -8.37
C ALA A 56 -3.52 -4.61 -7.59
N PHE A 57 -3.00 -3.68 -6.80
CA PHE A 57 -1.86 -3.94 -5.92
C PHE A 57 -2.18 -5.00 -4.86
N ASN A 58 -3.36 -4.94 -4.25
CA ASN A 58 -3.80 -5.94 -3.28
C ASN A 58 -3.81 -7.36 -3.88
N ILE A 59 -4.36 -7.51 -5.08
CA ILE A 59 -4.37 -8.79 -5.81
C ILE A 59 -2.93 -9.26 -6.04
N PHE A 60 -2.05 -8.38 -6.47
CA PHE A 60 -0.65 -8.73 -6.71
C PHE A 60 0.08 -9.17 -5.43
N TRP A 61 -0.17 -8.50 -4.30
CA TRP A 61 0.43 -8.90 -3.02
C TRP A 61 -0.05 -10.27 -2.54
N VAL A 62 -1.33 -10.57 -2.72
CA VAL A 62 -1.87 -11.91 -2.41
C VAL A 62 -1.24 -12.97 -3.32
N ILE A 63 -1.12 -12.71 -4.62
CA ILE A 63 -0.45 -13.62 -5.56
C ILE A 63 1.02 -13.83 -5.14
N GLY A 64 1.74 -12.77 -4.81
CA GLY A 64 3.12 -12.85 -4.36
C GLY A 64 3.29 -13.59 -3.03
N ALA A 65 2.31 -13.47 -2.13
CA ALA A 65 2.30 -14.24 -0.88
C ALA A 65 2.16 -15.74 -1.13
N LEU A 66 1.39 -16.14 -2.13
CA LEU A 66 1.12 -17.53 -2.47
C LEU A 66 2.12 -18.13 -3.46
N ASN A 67 2.81 -17.28 -4.23
CA ASN A 67 3.74 -17.71 -5.27
C ASN A 67 5.17 -17.24 -4.94
N PHE A 68 6.05 -18.20 -4.63
CA PHE A 68 7.43 -17.92 -4.23
C PHE A 68 8.20 -17.10 -5.27
N SER A 69 8.03 -17.37 -6.57
CA SER A 69 8.77 -16.67 -7.64
C SER A 69 8.36 -15.20 -7.80
N LEU A 70 7.16 -14.81 -7.36
CA LEU A 70 6.67 -13.44 -7.41
C LEU A 70 6.81 -12.68 -6.09
N ARG A 71 7.18 -13.38 -5.02
CA ARG A 71 7.18 -12.83 -3.66
C ARG A 71 8.09 -11.61 -3.51
N LEU A 72 9.31 -11.67 -4.02
CA LEU A 72 10.23 -10.54 -3.94
C LEU A 72 9.74 -9.33 -4.75
N SER A 73 9.18 -9.56 -5.92
CA SER A 73 8.58 -8.50 -6.73
C SER A 73 7.36 -7.86 -6.03
N ALA A 74 6.55 -8.68 -5.37
CA ALA A 74 5.42 -8.19 -4.59
C ALA A 74 5.88 -7.34 -3.39
N LEU A 75 6.95 -7.74 -2.68
CA LEU A 75 7.53 -6.95 -1.60
C LEU A 75 8.08 -5.60 -2.11
N TRP A 76 8.76 -5.58 -3.26
CA TRP A 76 9.20 -4.35 -3.87
C TRP A 76 8.04 -3.43 -4.24
N SER A 77 6.98 -3.98 -4.82
CA SER A 77 5.78 -3.19 -5.16
C SER A 77 5.11 -2.62 -3.91
N LEU A 78 5.07 -3.39 -2.82
CA LEU A 78 4.52 -2.95 -1.54
C LEU A 78 5.36 -1.82 -0.92
N PHE A 79 6.69 -1.96 -0.96
CA PHE A 79 7.62 -0.92 -0.51
C PHE A 79 7.43 0.38 -1.30
N ILE A 80 7.37 0.29 -2.62
CA ILE A 80 7.19 1.46 -3.49
C ILE A 80 5.82 2.10 -3.26
N PHE A 81 4.78 1.29 -3.08
CA PHE A 81 3.42 1.76 -2.79
C PHE A 81 3.38 2.57 -1.49
N TYR A 82 3.88 2.02 -0.38
CA TYR A 82 3.90 2.72 0.90
C TYR A 82 4.79 3.97 0.87
N THR A 83 5.97 3.86 0.27
CA THR A 83 6.91 4.98 0.19
C THR A 83 6.34 6.11 -0.66
N GLY A 84 5.73 5.79 -1.81
CA GLY A 84 5.12 6.78 -2.69
C GLY A 84 3.92 7.47 -2.04
N ALA A 85 3.02 6.71 -1.41
CA ALA A 85 1.87 7.27 -0.70
C ALA A 85 2.32 8.16 0.46
N GLY A 86 3.27 7.71 1.27
CA GLY A 86 3.83 8.49 2.37
C GLY A 86 4.52 9.77 1.91
N ALA A 87 5.32 9.68 0.85
CA ALA A 87 5.99 10.85 0.27
C ALA A 87 4.98 11.88 -0.24
N GLY A 88 3.91 11.44 -0.91
CA GLY A 88 2.84 12.32 -1.36
C GLY A 88 2.13 13.02 -0.21
N ARG A 89 1.88 12.31 0.90
CA ARG A 89 1.28 12.93 2.10
C ARG A 89 2.19 13.94 2.76
N VAL A 90 3.48 13.64 2.87
CA VAL A 90 4.46 14.60 3.41
C VAL A 90 4.51 15.85 2.53
N LEU A 91 4.54 15.68 1.22
CA LEU A 91 4.51 16.80 0.28
C LEU A 91 3.24 17.66 0.47
N SER A 92 2.08 17.03 0.61
CA SER A 92 0.82 17.74 0.86
C SER A 92 0.85 18.50 2.19
N ILE A 93 1.37 17.89 3.25
CA ILE A 93 1.51 18.58 4.55
C ILE A 93 2.38 19.84 4.42
N VAL A 94 3.48 19.75 3.67
CA VAL A 94 4.39 20.88 3.46
C VAL A 94 3.75 22.00 2.64
N LEU A 95 3.00 21.64 1.59
CA LEU A 95 2.43 22.63 0.67
C LEU A 95 1.05 23.15 1.11
N ASP A 96 0.23 22.28 1.68
CA ASP A 96 -1.19 22.58 1.92
C ASP A 96 -1.53 22.70 3.42
N GLY A 97 -0.65 22.27 4.30
CA GLY A 97 -0.87 22.23 5.74
C GLY A 97 -1.36 20.86 6.25
N SER A 98 -1.65 20.80 7.54
CA SER A 98 -2.00 19.55 8.22
C SER A 98 -3.40 19.06 7.82
N PRO A 99 -3.56 17.81 7.35
CA PRO A 99 -4.85 17.22 7.07
C PRO A 99 -5.53 16.69 8.35
N ASP A 100 -6.74 16.13 8.18
CA ASP A 100 -7.46 15.44 9.25
C ASP A 100 -6.64 14.27 9.83
N MET A 101 -6.90 13.93 11.10
CA MET A 101 -6.14 12.93 11.86
C MET A 101 -6.07 11.57 11.17
N ILE A 102 -7.10 11.16 10.44
CA ILE A 102 -7.12 9.87 9.73
C ILE A 102 -6.00 9.78 8.68
N PHE A 103 -5.67 10.88 8.02
CA PHE A 103 -4.58 10.92 7.03
C PHE A 103 -3.19 10.90 7.70
N ILE A 104 -3.07 11.47 8.90
CA ILE A 104 -1.86 11.36 9.73
C ILE A 104 -1.66 9.90 10.19
N LEU A 105 -2.74 9.21 10.57
CA LEU A 105 -2.70 7.78 10.87
C LEU A 105 -2.23 6.96 9.65
N TYR A 106 -2.79 7.24 8.47
CA TYR A 106 -2.36 6.57 7.24
C TYR A 106 -0.88 6.82 6.94
N LEU A 107 -0.40 8.05 7.09
CA LEU A 107 1.02 8.37 6.93
C LEU A 107 1.90 7.54 7.88
N SER A 108 1.50 7.42 9.14
CA SER A 108 2.23 6.62 10.12
C SER A 108 2.30 5.15 9.70
N LEU A 109 1.18 4.57 9.25
CA LEU A 109 1.12 3.19 8.76
C LEU A 109 1.96 2.99 7.49
N GLU A 110 1.98 3.98 6.60
CA GLU A 110 2.79 3.96 5.39
C GLU A 110 4.30 4.00 5.70
N ILE A 111 4.72 4.82 6.66
CA ILE A 111 6.11 4.87 7.11
C ILE A 111 6.53 3.52 7.72
N PHE A 112 5.74 2.96 8.62
CA PHE A 112 6.03 1.65 9.22
C PHE A 112 5.99 0.53 8.18
N GLY A 113 4.99 0.54 7.30
CA GLY A 113 4.86 -0.44 6.22
C GLY A 113 6.04 -0.38 5.26
N SER A 114 6.51 0.81 4.91
CA SER A 114 7.70 1.02 4.08
C SER A 114 8.96 0.46 4.76
N ALA A 115 9.18 0.76 6.03
CA ALA A 115 10.33 0.28 6.79
C ALA A 115 10.35 -1.25 6.90
N ILE A 116 9.21 -1.86 7.22
CA ILE A 116 9.09 -3.32 7.33
C ILE A 116 9.28 -3.99 5.97
N SER A 117 8.69 -3.44 4.90
CA SER A 117 8.86 -3.94 3.53
C SER A 117 10.33 -3.95 3.13
N PHE A 118 11.03 -2.85 3.37
CA PHE A 118 12.44 -2.73 3.04
C PHE A 118 13.29 -3.74 3.83
N TRP A 119 13.03 -3.89 5.12
CA TRP A 119 13.70 -4.88 5.94
C TRP A 119 13.48 -6.30 5.42
N LEU A 120 12.23 -6.66 5.08
CA LEU A 120 11.92 -7.97 4.51
C LEU A 120 12.60 -8.20 3.16
N ILE A 121 12.70 -7.18 2.32
CA ILE A 121 13.42 -7.26 1.04
C ILE A 121 14.89 -7.57 1.29
N THR A 122 15.55 -6.89 2.22
CA THR A 122 16.97 -7.14 2.52
C THR A 122 17.20 -8.55 3.06
N VAL A 123 16.33 -9.02 3.94
CA VAL A 123 16.39 -10.39 4.48
C VAL A 123 16.14 -11.43 3.39
N SER A 124 15.12 -11.24 2.56
CA SER A 124 14.79 -12.14 1.44
C SER A 124 15.91 -12.19 0.41
N TYR A 125 16.49 -11.05 0.08
CA TYR A 125 17.59 -10.96 -0.88
C TYR A 125 18.82 -11.74 -0.36
N THR A 126 19.15 -11.61 0.91
CA THR A 126 20.24 -12.33 1.56
C THR A 126 20.01 -13.84 1.48
N HIS A 127 18.83 -14.33 1.76
CA HIS A 127 18.48 -15.76 1.68
C HIS A 127 18.46 -16.30 0.27
N LEU A 128 18.08 -15.51 -0.75
CA LEU A 128 17.99 -15.96 -2.13
C LEU A 128 19.35 -15.95 -2.86
N THR A 129 20.26 -15.05 -2.48
CA THR A 129 21.53 -14.86 -3.19
C THR A 129 22.70 -15.60 -2.57
N LEU A 130 22.78 -15.68 -1.25
CA LEU A 130 23.90 -16.36 -0.56
C LEU A 130 24.04 -17.84 -0.93
N PRO A 131 23.00 -18.67 -0.95
CA PRO A 131 23.13 -20.08 -1.34
C PRO A 131 23.63 -20.26 -2.77
N THR A 132 23.28 -19.37 -3.68
CA THR A 132 23.72 -19.42 -5.09
C THR A 132 25.21 -19.11 -5.22
N ILE A 133 25.75 -18.22 -4.39
CA ILE A 133 27.18 -17.87 -4.37
C ILE A 133 28.02 -19.00 -3.78
N TYR A 134 27.52 -19.70 -2.78
CA TYR A 134 28.24 -20.76 -2.08
C TYR A 134 28.03 -22.17 -2.66
N SER A 135 27.13 -22.36 -3.62
CA SER A 135 26.84 -23.64 -4.27
C SER A 135 27.79 -23.95 -5.46
N VAL A 136 28.76 -23.11 -5.72
CA VAL A 136 29.80 -23.29 -6.72
C VAL A 136 31.06 -23.78 -6.00
#